data_450ee0724eded38540c7cdb1b194ca9f
#
_entry.id   450ee0724eded38540c7cdb1b194ca9f
#
_cell.length_a   1.000
_cell.length_b   1.000
_cell.length_c   1.000
_cell.angle_alpha   90.00
_cell.angle_beta   90.00
_cell.angle_gamma   90.00
#
_symmetry.space_group_name_H-M   'P 1'
#
loop_
_entity.id
_entity.type
_entity.pdbx_description
1 polymer ?
#
loop_
_entity_poly.entity_id
_entity_poly.type
_entity_poly.pdbx_seq_one_letter_code
_entity_poly.pdbx_strand_id
1 'polypeptide(L)'
;LKNYINAKFKLLKSQSKKDFAYINVKDKYLRKKIKNSKVFSKIINVNLNKIYKFGKKINNPYFLTRGNQENLSFIFSICKTLNLKNKNILKIINKFKGLKFRQEIIYKSKKVTCINDSKATSFTSSINILKSLQKVFWVVGGIPKLGDKFTLKKSECKNINAYIFGKNKSFFVKQFKNKLSFYCFKDLKEAIKKILDDVKNSNNSNLHKTILFSPSAASFDSFNNFEERGEYFNFLLKKYKVKKIINDF
;
A
#
# COMPACT_ATOMS: atom_id res chain seq x y z
N LEU A 1 2.31 -20.36 -7.89
CA LEU A 1 1.89 -20.29 -6.48
C LEU A 1 2.62 -21.33 -5.63
N LYS A 2 2.65 -22.61 -6.01
CA LYS A 2 3.31 -23.72 -5.25
C LYS A 2 4.77 -23.42 -4.93
N ASN A 3 5.57 -23.00 -5.91
CA ASN A 3 6.98 -22.67 -5.74
C ASN A 3 7.18 -21.47 -4.78
N TYR A 4 6.34 -20.43 -4.88
CA TYR A 4 6.38 -19.30 -3.98
C TYR A 4 6.09 -19.71 -2.52
N ILE A 5 5.03 -20.51 -2.31
CA ILE A 5 4.70 -21.04 -0.98
C ILE A 5 5.86 -21.87 -0.43
N ASN A 6 6.46 -22.74 -1.27
CA ASN A 6 7.60 -23.57 -0.86
C ASN A 6 8.81 -22.73 -0.48
N ALA A 7 9.12 -21.70 -1.27
CA ALA A 7 10.24 -20.79 -0.97
C ALA A 7 10.03 -20.06 0.37
N LYS A 8 8.83 -19.54 0.63
CA LYS A 8 8.52 -18.88 1.91
C LYS A 8 8.51 -19.84 3.09
N PHE A 9 8.08 -21.08 2.87
CA PHE A 9 8.02 -22.09 3.91
C PHE A 9 9.41 -22.60 4.36
N LYS A 10 10.45 -22.41 3.55
CA LYS A 10 11.84 -22.71 3.94
C LYS A 10 12.24 -22.01 5.24
N LEU A 11 11.77 -20.76 5.45
CA LEU A 11 12.01 -20.03 6.69
C LEU A 11 11.51 -20.79 7.94
N LEU A 12 10.29 -21.35 7.87
CA LEU A 12 9.74 -22.13 9.00
C LEU A 12 10.51 -23.45 9.22
N LYS A 13 11.01 -24.05 8.15
CA LYS A 13 11.79 -25.29 8.25
C LYS A 13 13.20 -25.09 8.83
N SER A 14 13.77 -23.88 8.66
CA SER A 14 15.10 -23.55 9.22
C SER A 14 15.04 -23.13 10.70
N GLN A 15 13.85 -22.96 11.27
CA GLN A 15 13.66 -22.60 12.66
C GLN A 15 13.84 -23.81 13.61
N SER A 16 14.29 -23.53 14.83
CA SER A 16 14.50 -24.50 15.93
C SER A 16 13.39 -24.41 16.98
N LYS A 17 13.44 -25.26 18.02
CA LYS A 17 12.53 -25.20 19.17
C LYS A 17 12.65 -23.90 20.00
N LYS A 18 13.74 -23.13 19.82
CA LYS A 18 13.97 -21.86 20.52
C LYS A 18 13.27 -20.68 19.81
N ASP A 19 12.89 -20.86 18.53
CA ASP A 19 12.33 -19.80 17.71
C ASP A 19 10.81 -19.72 17.83
N PHE A 20 10.26 -18.54 17.48
CA PHE A 20 8.82 -18.29 17.40
C PHE A 20 8.39 -18.06 15.96
N ALA A 21 7.34 -18.74 15.53
CA ALA A 21 6.70 -18.55 14.24
C ALA A 21 5.34 -17.86 14.40
N TYR A 22 5.24 -16.60 14.00
CA TYR A 22 4.00 -15.84 14.05
C TYR A 22 3.19 -16.06 12.78
N ILE A 23 2.01 -16.67 12.89
CA ILE A 23 1.21 -17.17 11.77
C ILE A 23 -0.14 -16.48 11.72
N ASN A 24 -0.52 -15.98 10.55
CA ASN A 24 -1.88 -15.54 10.31
C ASN A 24 -2.84 -16.72 10.30
N VAL A 25 -3.72 -16.82 11.30
CA VAL A 25 -4.69 -17.92 11.43
C VAL A 25 -5.69 -18.02 10.27
N LYS A 26 -5.88 -16.94 9.51
CA LYS A 26 -6.78 -16.92 8.34
C LYS A 26 -6.11 -17.45 7.07
N ASP A 27 -4.79 -17.62 7.03
CA ASP A 27 -4.08 -18.16 5.87
C ASP A 27 -4.28 -19.68 5.78
N LYS A 28 -5.23 -20.08 4.94
CA LYS A 28 -5.59 -21.50 4.73
C LYS A 28 -4.42 -22.33 4.16
N TYR A 29 -3.63 -21.74 3.24
CA TYR A 29 -2.50 -22.43 2.61
C TYR A 29 -1.38 -22.69 3.59
N LEU A 30 -1.01 -21.68 4.38
CA LEU A 30 0.03 -21.81 5.39
C LEU A 30 -0.37 -22.82 6.46
N ARG A 31 -1.60 -22.75 6.97
CA ARG A 31 -2.10 -23.72 7.97
C ARG A 31 -2.06 -25.16 7.45
N LYS A 32 -2.57 -25.40 6.23
CA LYS A 32 -2.54 -26.74 5.62
C LYS A 32 -1.11 -27.26 5.52
N LYS A 33 -0.18 -26.38 5.12
CA LYS A 33 1.22 -26.77 4.97
C LYS A 33 1.92 -27.04 6.29
N ILE A 34 1.65 -26.25 7.34
CA ILE A 34 2.17 -26.49 8.69
C ILE A 34 1.67 -27.83 9.21
N LYS A 35 0.35 -28.13 9.08
CA LYS A 35 -0.23 -29.40 9.51
C LYS A 35 0.44 -30.62 8.86
N ASN A 36 0.87 -30.48 7.61
CA ASN A 36 1.46 -31.55 6.81
C ASN A 36 3.01 -31.52 6.78
N SER A 37 3.64 -30.80 7.69
CA SER A 37 5.10 -30.63 7.71
C SER A 37 5.61 -30.60 9.14
N LYS A 38 6.82 -31.13 9.37
CA LYS A 38 7.50 -31.02 10.65
C LYS A 38 8.05 -29.59 10.80
N VAL A 39 7.49 -28.82 11.74
CA VAL A 39 7.92 -27.48 12.13
C VAL A 39 8.31 -27.54 13.60
N PHE A 40 9.52 -27.08 13.92
CA PHE A 40 10.06 -27.17 15.29
C PHE A 40 9.79 -25.91 16.13
N SER A 41 9.63 -24.76 15.48
CA SER A 41 9.40 -23.49 16.19
C SER A 41 8.06 -23.46 16.95
N LYS A 42 8.01 -22.65 18.00
CA LYS A 42 6.79 -22.38 18.76
C LYS A 42 5.84 -21.55 17.90
N ILE A 43 4.70 -22.10 17.49
CA ILE A 43 3.73 -21.43 16.63
C ILE A 43 2.87 -20.48 17.46
N ILE A 44 2.91 -19.20 17.13
CA ILE A 44 2.07 -18.16 17.68
C ILE A 44 1.00 -17.76 16.65
N ASN A 45 -0.23 -18.09 16.95
CA ASN A 45 -1.37 -17.77 16.10
C ASN A 45 -1.77 -16.30 16.26
N VAL A 46 -1.55 -15.48 15.21
CA VAL A 46 -1.89 -14.07 15.21
C VAL A 46 -3.33 -13.88 14.76
N ASN A 47 -4.17 -13.36 15.67
CA ASN A 47 -5.53 -12.98 15.37
C ASN A 47 -5.58 -11.50 14.95
N LEU A 48 -5.82 -11.26 13.66
CA LEU A 48 -5.83 -9.93 13.07
C LEU A 48 -6.94 -9.01 13.64
N ASN A 49 -7.98 -9.58 14.25
CA ASN A 49 -9.08 -8.81 14.81
C ASN A 49 -8.77 -8.26 16.22
N LYS A 50 -7.74 -8.77 16.90
CA LYS A 50 -7.38 -8.29 18.26
C LYS A 50 -6.96 -6.83 18.28
N ILE A 51 -6.48 -6.27 17.16
CA ILE A 51 -6.08 -4.87 17.06
C ILE A 51 -7.24 -3.89 17.28
N TYR A 52 -8.47 -4.28 16.95
CA TYR A 52 -9.64 -3.42 17.15
C TYR A 52 -9.89 -3.04 18.61
N LYS A 53 -9.42 -3.85 19.56
CA LYS A 53 -9.47 -3.49 21.00
C LYS A 53 -8.63 -2.26 21.34
N PHE A 54 -7.65 -1.93 20.53
CA PHE A 54 -6.78 -0.76 20.68
C PHE A 54 -7.16 0.40 19.77
N GLY A 55 -8.17 0.24 18.89
CA GLY A 55 -8.48 1.16 17.80
C GLY A 55 -8.56 2.63 18.22
N LYS A 56 -9.33 2.95 19.27
CA LYS A 56 -9.44 4.32 19.81
C LYS A 56 -8.15 4.88 20.42
N LYS A 57 -7.16 4.02 20.75
CA LYS A 57 -5.86 4.42 21.33
C LYS A 57 -4.77 4.60 20.28
N ILE A 58 -5.03 4.21 19.03
CA ILE A 58 -4.10 4.33 17.91
C ILE A 58 -4.55 5.50 17.04
N ASN A 59 -3.90 6.66 17.23
CA ASN A 59 -4.24 7.89 16.53
C ASN A 59 -3.35 8.16 15.31
N ASN A 60 -2.47 7.23 14.96
CA ASN A 60 -1.53 7.39 13.85
C ASN A 60 -2.21 7.07 12.51
N PRO A 61 -2.31 8.04 11.58
CA PRO A 61 -2.95 7.85 10.26
C PRO A 61 -2.34 6.73 9.42
N TYR A 62 -1.06 6.40 9.60
CA TYR A 62 -0.40 5.31 8.92
C TYR A 62 -1.10 3.95 9.12
N PHE A 63 -1.73 3.77 10.28
CA PHE A 63 -2.41 2.52 10.63
C PHE A 63 -3.93 2.52 10.35
N LEU A 64 -4.43 3.46 9.56
CA LEU A 64 -5.85 3.49 9.19
C LEU A 64 -6.20 2.44 8.11
N THR A 65 -5.23 2.04 7.28
CA THR A 65 -5.46 1.00 6.27
C THR A 65 -5.49 -0.39 6.89
N ARG A 66 -6.34 -1.26 6.35
CA ARG A 66 -6.48 -2.64 6.82
C ARG A 66 -5.14 -3.40 6.82
N GLY A 67 -4.32 -3.24 5.77
CA GLY A 67 -3.02 -3.92 5.68
C GLY A 67 -2.08 -3.51 6.81
N ASN A 68 -2.02 -2.22 7.14
CA ASN A 68 -1.19 -1.74 8.25
C ASN A 68 -1.75 -2.15 9.61
N GLN A 69 -3.08 -2.27 9.77
CA GLN A 69 -3.70 -2.83 10.98
C GLN A 69 -3.38 -4.33 11.15
N GLU A 70 -3.37 -5.08 10.06
CA GLU A 70 -2.93 -6.48 10.07
C GLU A 70 -1.46 -6.59 10.53
N ASN A 71 -0.58 -5.74 10.00
CA ASN A 71 0.82 -5.66 10.44
C ASN A 71 0.94 -5.34 11.95
N LEU A 72 0.13 -4.42 12.47
CA LEU A 72 0.09 -4.12 13.90
C LEU A 72 -0.27 -5.34 14.75
N SER A 73 -1.14 -6.22 14.28
CA SER A 73 -1.51 -7.44 15.00
C SER A 73 -0.31 -8.36 15.20
N PHE A 74 0.60 -8.43 14.23
CA PHE A 74 1.88 -9.14 14.35
C PHE A 74 2.80 -8.44 15.34
N ILE A 75 2.96 -7.12 15.23
CA ILE A 75 3.79 -6.32 16.16
C ILE A 75 3.33 -6.54 17.60
N PHE A 76 2.03 -6.42 17.91
CA PHE A 76 1.52 -6.67 19.27
C PHE A 76 1.76 -8.11 19.74
N SER A 77 1.65 -9.09 18.84
CA SER A 77 1.93 -10.49 19.18
C SER A 77 3.40 -10.71 19.53
N ILE A 78 4.32 -10.12 18.77
CA ILE A 78 5.76 -10.16 19.03
C ILE A 78 6.07 -9.45 20.36
N CYS A 79 5.58 -8.24 20.54
CA CYS A 79 5.80 -7.46 21.75
C CYS A 79 5.28 -8.19 23.01
N LYS A 80 4.16 -8.92 22.90
CA LYS A 80 3.63 -9.74 23.98
C LYS A 80 4.58 -10.90 24.33
N THR A 81 5.14 -11.56 23.35
CA THR A 81 6.14 -12.64 23.56
C THR A 81 7.41 -12.10 24.25
N LEU A 82 7.76 -10.83 23.97
CA LEU A 82 8.88 -10.12 24.59
C LEU A 82 8.52 -9.45 25.94
N ASN A 83 7.31 -9.68 26.47
CA ASN A 83 6.81 -9.09 27.73
C ASN A 83 6.82 -7.55 27.77
N LEU A 84 6.66 -6.89 26.61
CA LEU A 84 6.63 -5.43 26.55
C LEU A 84 5.27 -4.86 27.01
N LYS A 85 5.31 -3.77 27.76
CA LYS A 85 4.10 -3.10 28.28
C LYS A 85 3.32 -2.41 27.15
N ASN A 86 2.01 -2.63 27.06
CA ASN A 86 1.14 -2.04 26.03
C ASN A 86 1.24 -0.52 25.95
N LYS A 87 1.41 0.19 27.09
CA LYS A 87 1.58 1.66 27.14
C LYS A 87 2.78 2.12 26.31
N ASN A 88 3.90 1.42 26.41
CA ASN A 88 5.12 1.76 25.65
C ASN A 88 4.94 1.48 24.16
N ILE A 89 4.31 0.35 23.82
CA ILE A 89 4.02 -0.03 22.44
C ILE A 89 3.13 1.04 21.76
N LEU A 90 2.04 1.45 22.42
CA LEU A 90 1.13 2.49 21.91
C LEU A 90 1.83 3.84 21.75
N LYS A 91 2.71 4.24 22.69
CA LYS A 91 3.50 5.46 22.59
C LYS A 91 4.38 5.48 21.33
N ILE A 92 5.06 4.36 21.04
CA ILE A 92 5.92 4.21 19.85
C ILE A 92 5.09 4.19 18.57
N ILE A 93 4.00 3.42 18.53
CA ILE A 93 3.09 3.33 17.37
C ILE A 93 2.54 4.71 17.01
N ASN A 94 2.10 5.50 17.99
CA ASN A 94 1.54 6.82 17.73
C ASN A 94 2.58 7.85 17.24
N LYS A 95 3.87 7.61 17.51
CA LYS A 95 5.00 8.42 17.01
C LYS A 95 5.61 7.89 15.71
N PHE A 96 5.22 6.71 15.26
CA PHE A 96 5.80 6.09 14.09
C PHE A 96 5.48 6.88 12.82
N LYS A 97 6.52 7.29 12.08
CA LYS A 97 6.37 8.11 10.87
C LYS A 97 6.03 7.31 9.60
N GLY A 98 5.89 5.99 9.70
CA GLY A 98 5.74 5.11 8.55
C GLY A 98 7.09 4.71 7.95
N LEU A 99 7.05 3.91 6.89
CA LEU A 99 8.21 3.55 6.08
C LEU A 99 8.18 4.38 4.79
N LYS A 100 9.36 4.87 4.36
CA LYS A 100 9.48 5.57 3.08
C LYS A 100 8.89 4.74 1.95
N PHE A 101 8.17 5.39 1.06
CA PHE A 101 7.56 4.80 -0.14
C PHE A 101 6.56 3.66 0.12
N ARG A 102 6.04 3.56 1.36
CA ARG A 102 4.97 2.62 1.75
C ARG A 102 3.81 3.38 2.36
N GLN A 103 2.89 3.83 1.51
CA GLN A 103 1.76 4.68 1.90
C GLN A 103 2.22 5.92 2.69
N GLU A 104 3.40 6.44 2.34
CA GLU A 104 4.01 7.59 2.98
C GLU A 104 3.23 8.86 2.62
N ILE A 105 2.74 9.57 3.64
CA ILE A 105 2.07 10.84 3.44
C ILE A 105 3.13 11.93 3.24
N ILE A 106 3.24 12.45 2.02
CA ILE A 106 4.21 13.51 1.66
C ILE A 106 3.66 14.89 2.00
N TYR A 107 2.42 15.17 1.62
CA TYR A 107 1.71 16.41 1.92
C TYR A 107 0.27 16.10 2.33
N LYS A 108 -0.26 16.91 3.25
CA LYS A 108 -1.65 16.80 3.70
C LYS A 108 -2.20 18.20 3.99
N SER A 109 -3.37 18.49 3.44
CA SER A 109 -4.20 19.64 3.78
C SER A 109 -5.58 19.16 4.28
N LYS A 110 -6.50 20.09 4.55
CA LYS A 110 -7.87 19.76 4.94
C LYS A 110 -8.60 18.95 3.84
N LYS A 111 -8.35 19.25 2.57
CA LYS A 111 -9.09 18.69 1.42
C LYS A 111 -8.29 17.73 0.55
N VAL A 112 -6.95 17.76 0.62
CA VAL A 112 -6.08 16.99 -0.28
C VAL A 112 -4.96 16.31 0.50
N THR A 113 -4.69 15.03 0.18
CA THR A 113 -3.52 14.30 0.68
C THR A 113 -2.70 13.77 -0.50
N CYS A 114 -1.37 13.87 -0.43
CA CYS A 114 -0.43 13.25 -1.37
C CYS A 114 0.24 12.07 -0.70
N ILE A 115 0.12 10.88 -1.29
CA ILE A 115 0.65 9.62 -0.75
C ILE A 115 1.64 9.01 -1.74
N ASN A 116 2.84 8.69 -1.25
CA ASN A 116 3.84 7.92 -1.98
C ASN A 116 3.83 6.46 -1.52
N ASP A 117 3.43 5.57 -2.41
CA ASP A 117 3.41 4.12 -2.23
C ASP A 117 4.19 3.44 -3.37
N SER A 118 5.36 4.00 -3.71
CA SER A 118 6.20 3.48 -4.81
C SER A 118 6.57 2.01 -4.64
N LYS A 119 6.53 1.48 -3.42
CA LYS A 119 6.75 0.06 -3.11
C LYS A 119 5.63 -0.87 -3.59
N ALA A 120 4.46 -0.36 -3.96
CA ALA A 120 3.38 -1.15 -4.52
C ALA A 120 3.73 -1.64 -5.94
N THR A 121 4.14 -2.90 -6.05
CA THR A 121 4.61 -3.54 -7.29
C THR A 121 3.60 -4.51 -7.90
N SER A 122 2.36 -4.49 -7.43
CA SER A 122 1.26 -5.31 -7.96
C SER A 122 -0.09 -4.65 -7.66
N PHE A 123 -1.13 -4.98 -8.42
CA PHE A 123 -2.49 -4.52 -8.15
C PHE A 123 -2.97 -4.90 -6.75
N THR A 124 -2.65 -6.11 -6.27
CA THR A 124 -3.00 -6.56 -4.92
C THR A 124 -2.49 -5.60 -3.84
N SER A 125 -1.29 -5.02 -4.03
CA SER A 125 -0.72 -4.05 -3.09
C SER A 125 -1.50 -2.74 -3.07
N SER A 126 -1.98 -2.26 -4.22
CA SER A 126 -2.67 -0.97 -4.36
C SER A 126 -4.17 -1.04 -4.05
N ILE A 127 -4.82 -2.19 -4.27
CA ILE A 127 -6.28 -2.34 -4.11
C ILE A 127 -6.75 -2.00 -2.70
N ASN A 128 -6.02 -2.39 -1.68
CA ASN A 128 -6.42 -2.15 -0.30
C ASN A 128 -6.46 -0.64 0.05
N ILE A 129 -5.47 0.12 -0.41
CA ILE A 129 -5.46 1.56 -0.19
C ILE A 129 -6.51 2.26 -1.08
N LEU A 130 -6.67 1.85 -2.34
CA LEU A 130 -7.70 2.41 -3.23
C LEU A 130 -9.11 2.31 -2.63
N LYS A 131 -9.44 1.19 -1.97
CA LYS A 131 -10.73 0.99 -1.30
C LYS A 131 -10.95 1.86 -0.07
N SER A 132 -9.90 2.38 0.54
CA SER A 132 -9.98 3.17 1.78
C SER A 132 -10.08 4.68 1.54
N LEU A 133 -9.97 5.14 0.29
CA LEU A 133 -9.91 6.55 -0.07
C LEU A 133 -11.21 7.01 -0.75
N GLN A 134 -11.54 8.31 -0.59
CA GLN A 134 -12.81 8.86 -1.09
C GLN A 134 -12.75 9.26 -2.58
N LYS A 135 -11.85 10.16 -2.95
CA LYS A 135 -11.61 10.61 -4.34
C LYS A 135 -10.14 10.44 -4.68
N VAL A 136 -9.83 9.61 -5.66
CA VAL A 136 -8.46 9.18 -5.94
C VAL A 136 -8.00 9.60 -7.33
N PHE A 137 -6.89 10.32 -7.38
CA PHE A 137 -6.07 10.58 -8.56
C PHE A 137 -4.89 9.60 -8.50
N TRP A 138 -5.07 8.45 -9.13
CA TRP A 138 -4.17 7.29 -8.98
C TRP A 138 -3.10 7.26 -10.06
N VAL A 139 -1.84 7.43 -9.68
CA VAL A 139 -0.69 7.32 -10.58
C VAL A 139 -0.22 5.87 -10.62
N VAL A 140 -0.26 5.27 -11.81
CA VAL A 140 -0.02 3.84 -12.04
C VAL A 140 0.86 3.64 -13.27
N GLY A 141 1.81 2.68 -13.23
CA GLY A 141 2.70 2.42 -14.37
C GLY A 141 4.01 1.74 -13.97
N GLY A 142 4.73 1.21 -14.95
CA GLY A 142 5.94 0.43 -14.79
C GLY A 142 5.81 -0.96 -15.43
N ILE A 143 6.67 -1.91 -15.07
CA ILE A 143 6.64 -3.28 -15.58
C ILE A 143 5.63 -4.11 -14.78
N PRO A 144 4.50 -4.50 -15.37
CA PRO A 144 3.49 -5.28 -14.67
C PRO A 144 4.01 -6.69 -14.35
N LYS A 145 3.57 -7.24 -13.22
CA LYS A 145 3.88 -8.61 -12.84
C LYS A 145 3.07 -9.58 -13.71
N LEU A 146 3.69 -10.63 -14.21
CA LEU A 146 3.04 -11.67 -15.00
C LEU A 146 1.83 -12.25 -14.24
N GLY A 147 0.68 -12.30 -14.90
CA GLY A 147 -0.56 -12.81 -14.33
C GLY A 147 -1.25 -11.91 -13.32
N ASP A 148 -0.74 -10.68 -13.06
CA ASP A 148 -1.41 -9.73 -12.17
C ASP A 148 -2.71 -9.21 -12.80
N LYS A 149 -3.76 -9.08 -11.98
CA LYS A 149 -5.11 -8.71 -12.44
C LYS A 149 -5.71 -7.63 -11.55
N PHE A 150 -6.31 -6.63 -12.17
CA PHE A 150 -7.09 -5.62 -11.47
C PHE A 150 -8.48 -6.17 -11.14
N THR A 151 -8.75 -6.41 -9.87
CA THR A 151 -9.93 -7.16 -9.40
C THR A 151 -11.07 -6.31 -8.89
N LEU A 152 -10.93 -4.97 -8.84
CA LEU A 152 -12.04 -4.08 -8.47
C LEU A 152 -13.15 -4.14 -9.53
N LYS A 153 -14.40 -4.13 -9.05
CA LYS A 153 -15.60 -3.99 -9.89
C LYS A 153 -15.80 -2.53 -10.30
N LYS A 154 -16.53 -2.26 -11.36
CA LYS A 154 -16.88 -0.92 -11.83
C LYS A 154 -17.51 -0.07 -10.72
N SER A 155 -18.39 -0.67 -9.91
CA SER A 155 -19.06 0.00 -8.78
C SER A 155 -18.07 0.49 -7.70
N GLU A 156 -16.94 -0.20 -7.52
CA GLU A 156 -15.91 0.15 -6.55
C GLU A 156 -14.94 1.22 -7.08
N CYS A 157 -15.02 1.55 -8.38
CA CYS A 157 -14.09 2.45 -9.06
C CYS A 157 -14.65 3.85 -9.33
N LYS A 158 -15.89 4.17 -8.94
CA LYS A 158 -16.60 5.42 -9.28
C LYS A 158 -15.80 6.69 -8.99
N ASN A 159 -15.01 6.69 -7.94
CA ASN A 159 -14.23 7.84 -7.47
C ASN A 159 -12.72 7.71 -7.74
N ILE A 160 -12.31 6.79 -8.63
CA ILE A 160 -10.91 6.55 -8.97
C ILE A 160 -10.68 6.97 -10.43
N ASN A 161 -9.75 7.90 -10.64
CA ASN A 161 -9.22 8.24 -11.95
C ASN A 161 -7.77 7.76 -12.03
N ALA A 162 -7.43 6.94 -13.03
CA ALA A 162 -6.08 6.42 -13.21
C ALA A 162 -5.27 7.27 -14.20
N TYR A 163 -4.03 7.57 -13.83
CA TYR A 163 -3.05 8.30 -14.65
C TYR A 163 -1.90 7.34 -14.95
N ILE A 164 -1.98 6.74 -16.14
CA ILE A 164 -1.09 5.65 -16.57
C ILE A 164 0.14 6.25 -17.22
N PHE A 165 1.34 5.93 -16.72
CA PHE A 165 2.60 6.40 -17.28
C PHE A 165 3.52 5.25 -17.73
N GLY A 166 4.51 5.59 -18.59
CA GLY A 166 5.60 4.69 -18.98
C GLY A 166 5.30 3.84 -20.22
N LYS A 167 6.10 2.80 -20.44
CA LYS A 167 6.10 2.01 -21.68
C LYS A 167 4.99 0.97 -21.76
N ASN A 168 4.55 0.41 -20.64
CA ASN A 168 3.60 -0.71 -20.59
C ASN A 168 2.12 -0.27 -20.45
N LYS A 169 1.75 0.89 -21.00
CA LYS A 169 0.40 1.47 -20.88
C LYS A 169 -0.71 0.52 -21.35
N SER A 170 -0.48 -0.21 -22.43
CA SER A 170 -1.46 -1.14 -23.03
C SER A 170 -1.95 -2.21 -22.05
N PHE A 171 -1.08 -2.70 -21.16
CA PHE A 171 -1.46 -3.64 -20.12
C PHE A 171 -2.48 -3.01 -19.16
N PHE A 172 -2.22 -1.81 -18.65
CA PHE A 172 -3.10 -1.13 -17.70
C PHE A 172 -4.43 -0.72 -18.36
N VAL A 173 -4.39 -0.21 -19.58
CA VAL A 173 -5.59 0.12 -20.38
C VAL A 173 -6.50 -1.10 -20.51
N LYS A 174 -5.96 -2.27 -20.85
CA LYS A 174 -6.71 -3.52 -20.93
C LYS A 174 -7.36 -3.89 -19.60
N GLN A 175 -6.69 -3.66 -18.46
CA GLN A 175 -7.22 -3.96 -17.13
C GLN A 175 -8.30 -2.98 -16.66
N PHE A 176 -8.24 -1.71 -17.11
CA PHE A 176 -9.11 -0.62 -16.65
C PHE A 176 -10.29 -0.35 -17.57
N LYS A 177 -10.23 -0.78 -18.84
CA LYS A 177 -11.32 -0.64 -19.82
C LYS A 177 -12.64 -1.09 -19.21
N ASN A 178 -13.68 -0.25 -19.32
CA ASN A 178 -15.03 -0.46 -18.79
C ASN A 178 -15.14 -0.52 -17.25
N LYS A 179 -14.08 -0.22 -16.50
CA LYS A 179 -14.10 -0.24 -15.02
C LYS A 179 -13.93 1.14 -14.40
N LEU A 180 -12.99 1.94 -14.90
CA LEU A 180 -12.69 3.27 -14.36
C LEU A 180 -12.19 4.21 -15.46
N SER A 181 -12.24 5.52 -15.17
CA SER A 181 -11.68 6.56 -16.06
C SER A 181 -10.15 6.56 -15.97
N PHE A 182 -9.49 6.67 -17.13
CA PHE A 182 -8.03 6.72 -17.18
C PHE A 182 -7.51 7.64 -18.28
N TYR A 183 -6.29 8.12 -18.07
CA TYR A 183 -5.49 8.89 -19.01
C TYR A 183 -4.12 8.24 -19.17
N CYS A 184 -3.51 8.39 -20.37
CA CYS A 184 -2.20 7.81 -20.69
C CYS A 184 -1.17 8.89 -20.95
N PHE A 185 0.02 8.77 -20.36
CA PHE A 185 1.11 9.73 -20.44
C PHE A 185 2.42 9.04 -20.87
N LYS A 186 3.32 9.81 -21.45
CA LYS A 186 4.65 9.34 -21.80
C LYS A 186 5.44 8.96 -20.55
N ASP A 187 5.43 9.82 -19.56
CA ASP A 187 6.20 9.68 -18.34
C ASP A 187 5.45 10.15 -17.08
N LEU A 188 6.06 9.98 -15.92
CA LEU A 188 5.51 10.36 -14.61
C LEU A 188 5.33 11.90 -14.52
N LYS A 189 6.21 12.69 -15.16
CA LYS A 189 6.16 14.15 -15.12
C LYS A 189 4.89 14.68 -15.77
N GLU A 190 4.53 14.16 -16.94
CA GLU A 190 3.30 14.54 -17.64
C GLU A 190 2.06 14.14 -16.84
N ALA A 191 2.05 12.91 -16.27
CA ALA A 191 0.96 12.43 -15.44
C ALA A 191 0.72 13.36 -14.23
N ILE A 192 1.77 13.79 -13.53
CA ILE A 192 1.64 14.68 -12.37
C ILE A 192 1.12 16.06 -12.78
N LYS A 193 1.57 16.64 -13.90
CA LYS A 193 1.03 17.92 -14.39
C LYS A 193 -0.49 17.84 -14.58
N LYS A 194 -0.96 16.81 -15.32
CA LYS A 194 -2.39 16.63 -15.55
C LYS A 194 -3.18 16.44 -14.27
N ILE A 195 -2.65 15.69 -13.31
CA ILE A 195 -3.28 15.50 -11.99
C ILE A 195 -3.48 16.83 -11.28
N LEU A 196 -2.49 17.72 -11.31
CA LEU A 196 -2.60 19.01 -10.63
C LEU A 196 -3.70 19.89 -11.23
N ASP A 197 -3.86 19.85 -12.55
CA ASP A 197 -4.94 20.54 -13.23
C ASP A 197 -6.31 19.95 -12.87
N ASP A 198 -6.41 18.61 -12.85
CA ASP A 198 -7.65 17.92 -12.51
C ASP A 198 -8.05 18.09 -11.04
N VAL A 199 -7.08 18.14 -10.12
CA VAL A 199 -7.31 18.43 -8.70
C VAL A 199 -7.86 19.83 -8.51
N LYS A 200 -7.32 20.83 -9.23
CA LYS A 200 -7.82 22.22 -9.23
C LYS A 200 -9.24 22.28 -9.76
N ASN A 201 -9.50 21.67 -10.91
CA ASN A 201 -10.80 21.72 -11.57
C ASN A 201 -11.89 20.92 -10.86
N SER A 202 -11.53 20.06 -9.91
CA SER A 202 -12.49 19.23 -9.15
C SER A 202 -13.00 19.87 -7.86
N ASN A 203 -13.01 21.23 -7.76
CA ASN A 203 -13.35 21.97 -6.53
C ASN A 203 -14.79 21.79 -6.02
N ASN A 204 -15.72 21.36 -6.88
CA ASN A 204 -17.13 21.19 -6.52
C ASN A 204 -17.44 19.91 -5.72
N SER A 205 -16.44 19.12 -5.35
CA SER A 205 -16.62 17.89 -4.59
C SER A 205 -16.24 18.08 -3.12
N ASN A 206 -17.17 17.84 -2.20
CA ASN A 206 -16.91 17.81 -0.75
C ASN A 206 -16.06 16.61 -0.30
N LEU A 207 -15.72 15.69 -1.22
CA LEU A 207 -14.95 14.51 -0.90
C LEU A 207 -13.46 14.87 -0.70
N HIS A 208 -12.84 14.22 0.28
CA HIS A 208 -11.39 14.35 0.47
C HIS A 208 -10.64 13.74 -0.71
N LYS A 209 -9.78 14.53 -1.35
CA LYS A 209 -9.02 14.15 -2.55
C LYS A 209 -7.69 13.52 -2.15
N THR A 210 -7.28 12.50 -2.88
CA THR A 210 -5.96 11.89 -2.68
C THR A 210 -5.21 11.78 -4.00
N ILE A 211 -4.03 12.38 -4.07
CA ILE A 211 -3.03 12.09 -5.11
C ILE A 211 -2.27 10.88 -4.63
N LEU A 212 -2.53 9.72 -5.23
CA LEU A 212 -1.96 8.44 -4.82
C LEU A 212 -0.95 7.96 -5.86
N PHE A 213 0.33 7.94 -5.50
CA PHE A 213 1.36 7.27 -6.25
C PHE A 213 1.51 5.83 -5.76
N SER A 214 0.81 4.90 -6.39
CA SER A 214 0.86 3.45 -6.09
C SER A 214 0.94 2.69 -7.42
N PRO A 215 2.16 2.56 -7.99
CA PRO A 215 2.38 2.18 -9.39
C PRO A 215 1.85 0.82 -9.80
N SER A 216 1.63 -0.11 -8.87
CA SER A 216 1.15 -1.48 -9.12
C SER A 216 2.05 -2.30 -10.04
N ALA A 217 3.29 -1.89 -10.22
CA ALA A 217 4.25 -2.50 -11.14
C ALA A 217 5.69 -2.27 -10.66
N ALA A 218 6.62 -3.09 -11.15
CA ALA A 218 8.04 -2.90 -10.92
C ALA A 218 8.54 -1.61 -11.62
N SER A 219 9.63 -1.04 -11.13
CA SER A 219 10.16 0.26 -11.58
C SER A 219 11.21 0.17 -12.69
N PHE A 220 11.67 -1.04 -13.02
CA PHE A 220 12.87 -1.29 -13.84
C PHE A 220 12.78 -0.89 -15.32
N ASP A 221 11.64 -0.35 -15.76
CA ASP A 221 11.49 0.22 -17.10
C ASP A 221 12.07 1.65 -17.22
N SER A 222 12.21 2.35 -16.09
CA SER A 222 12.61 3.76 -16.07
C SER A 222 13.44 4.16 -14.85
N PHE A 223 13.61 3.27 -13.86
CA PHE A 223 14.31 3.51 -12.60
C PHE A 223 15.05 2.25 -12.15
N ASN A 224 16.18 2.39 -11.45
CA ASN A 224 16.94 1.25 -10.94
C ASN A 224 16.21 0.47 -9.85
N ASN A 225 15.37 1.13 -9.07
CA ASN A 225 14.59 0.53 -7.97
C ASN A 225 13.35 1.37 -7.67
N PHE A 226 12.53 0.89 -6.72
CA PHE A 226 11.31 1.60 -6.32
C PHE A 226 11.62 2.83 -5.44
N GLU A 227 12.75 2.87 -4.78
CA GLU A 227 13.24 3.99 -3.97
C GLU A 227 13.50 5.19 -4.89
N GLU A 228 14.32 5.03 -5.92
CA GLU A 228 14.60 6.07 -6.92
C GLU A 228 13.32 6.59 -7.57
N ARG A 229 12.41 5.69 -7.95
CA ARG A 229 11.10 6.06 -8.48
C ARG A 229 10.28 6.88 -7.48
N GLY A 230 10.31 6.50 -6.20
CA GLY A 230 9.62 7.21 -5.12
C GLY A 230 10.23 8.59 -4.85
N GLU A 231 11.55 8.70 -4.87
CA GLU A 231 12.25 9.99 -4.74
C GLU A 231 11.95 10.92 -5.92
N TYR A 232 11.92 10.39 -7.13
CA TYR A 232 11.56 11.18 -8.32
C TYR A 232 10.12 11.71 -8.23
N PHE A 233 9.18 10.91 -7.74
CA PHE A 233 7.83 11.40 -7.47
C PHE A 233 7.84 12.55 -6.45
N ASN A 234 8.54 12.41 -5.33
CA ASN A 234 8.66 13.44 -4.30
C ASN A 234 9.32 14.72 -4.87
N PHE A 235 10.36 14.56 -5.71
CA PHE A 235 11.00 15.67 -6.41
C PHE A 235 10.02 16.42 -7.31
N LEU A 236 9.17 15.72 -8.09
CA LEU A 236 8.15 16.34 -8.95
C LEU A 236 7.12 17.10 -8.11
N LEU A 237 6.65 16.55 -6.99
CA LEU A 237 5.73 17.27 -6.09
C LEU A 237 6.35 18.58 -5.56
N LYS A 238 7.63 18.55 -5.19
CA LYS A 238 8.37 19.75 -4.76
C LYS A 238 8.54 20.75 -5.92
N LYS A 239 9.01 20.27 -7.09
CA LYS A 239 9.24 21.09 -8.28
C LYS A 239 7.99 21.85 -8.72
N TYR A 240 6.82 21.21 -8.69
CA TYR A 240 5.54 21.83 -9.05
C TYR A 240 4.86 22.54 -7.88
N LYS A 241 5.55 22.76 -6.76
CA LYS A 241 5.04 23.49 -5.58
C LYS A 241 3.68 22.94 -5.10
N VAL A 242 3.50 21.62 -5.17
CA VAL A 242 2.22 20.96 -4.86
C VAL A 242 1.74 21.30 -3.46
N LYS A 243 2.63 21.42 -2.46
CA LYS A 243 2.28 21.83 -1.09
C LYS A 243 1.52 23.17 -1.06
N LYS A 244 1.94 24.16 -1.86
CA LYS A 244 1.24 25.44 -2.00
C LYS A 244 -0.14 25.23 -2.64
N ILE A 245 -0.18 24.55 -3.78
CA ILE A 245 -1.41 24.28 -4.52
C ILE A 245 -2.49 23.61 -3.66
N ILE A 246 -2.13 22.60 -2.86
CA ILE A 246 -3.11 21.85 -2.04
C ILE A 246 -3.56 22.62 -0.79
N ASN A 247 -2.81 23.61 -0.34
CA ASN A 247 -3.19 24.45 0.80
C ASN A 247 -4.15 25.58 0.38
N ASP A 248 -4.19 25.94 -0.91
CA ASP A 248 -5.10 26.95 -1.46
C ASP A 248 -6.55 26.41 -1.61
N PHE A 249 -6.80 25.15 -1.25
CA PHE A 249 -8.12 24.50 -1.16
C PHE A 249 -8.65 24.46 0.27
#